data_7f29c7e2abc117f95e821c7c895c7263
#
_entry.id   7f29c7e2abc117f95e821c7c895c7263
#
_cell.length_a   1.000
_cell.length_b   1.000
_cell.length_c   1.000
_cell.angle_alpha   90.00
_cell.angle_beta   90.00
_cell.angle_gamma   90.00
#
_symmetry.space_group_name_H-M   'P 1'
#
loop_
_entity.id
_entity.type
_entity.pdbx_description
1 polymer ?
#
loop_
_entity_poly.entity_id
_entity_poly.type
_entity_poly.pdbx_seq_one_letter_code
_entity_poly.pdbx_strand_id
1 'polypeptide(L)'
;LFLALFSYLWLGQFSKSLALSTAILLSCGAFISLGNELNSYALSYWSQQSFSPQVAGQISFYLNQYRFGVYLATVFWGLWLIPPGVALILKRGLARIIGLLLVLSALGYLIDSLAYLAQDKLLLVADYTFLGEVSFTLYMLFQKKARY
;
A
#
# COMPACT_ATOMS: atom_id res chain seq x y z
N LEU A 1 -10.43 -2.81 3.84
CA LEU A 1 -11.00 -2.73 5.21
C LEU A 1 -10.86 -4.04 6.00
N PHE A 2 -11.16 -5.22 5.43
CA PHE A 2 -10.95 -6.51 6.13
C PHE A 2 -9.49 -6.71 6.57
N LEU A 3 -8.52 -6.37 5.71
CA LEU A 3 -7.11 -6.43 6.06
C LEU A 3 -6.77 -5.51 7.25
N ALA A 4 -7.36 -4.32 7.32
CA ALA A 4 -7.17 -3.39 8.43
C ALA A 4 -7.70 -3.98 9.76
N LEU A 5 -8.88 -4.57 9.74
CA LEU A 5 -9.44 -5.24 10.92
C LEU A 5 -8.59 -6.44 11.35
N PHE A 6 -8.20 -7.29 10.40
CA PHE A 6 -7.35 -8.44 10.69
C PHE A 6 -6.00 -8.03 11.28
N SER A 7 -5.35 -7.04 10.68
CA SER A 7 -4.07 -6.52 11.14
C SER A 7 -4.19 -5.89 12.54
N TYR A 8 -5.30 -5.19 12.81
CA TYR A 8 -5.60 -4.64 14.14
C TYR A 8 -5.69 -5.75 15.20
N LEU A 9 -6.46 -6.79 14.93
CA LEU A 9 -6.64 -7.90 15.88
C LEU A 9 -5.33 -8.67 16.11
N TRP A 10 -4.55 -8.88 15.05
CA TRP A 10 -3.27 -9.60 15.15
C TRP A 10 -2.20 -8.76 15.88
N LEU A 11 -2.01 -7.50 15.49
CA LEU A 11 -1.02 -6.60 16.11
C LEU A 11 -1.42 -6.19 17.53
N GLY A 12 -2.71 -6.17 17.83
CA GLY A 12 -3.24 -5.85 19.18
C GLY A 12 -2.69 -6.76 20.27
N GLN A 13 -2.28 -7.98 19.91
CA GLN A 13 -1.62 -8.93 20.82
C GLN A 13 -0.18 -8.49 21.19
N PHE A 14 0.45 -7.62 20.41
CA PHE A 14 1.79 -7.11 20.68
C PHE A 14 1.77 -5.68 21.20
N SER A 15 1.00 -4.81 20.56
CA SER A 15 0.89 -3.39 20.90
C SER A 15 -0.38 -2.78 20.34
N LYS A 16 -1.20 -2.18 21.20
CA LYS A 16 -2.40 -1.45 20.79
C LYS A 16 -2.06 -0.27 19.87
N SER A 17 -0.95 0.43 20.13
CA SER A 17 -0.52 1.55 19.29
C SER A 17 -0.12 1.11 17.89
N LEU A 18 0.65 0.03 17.74
CA LEU A 18 1.00 -0.53 16.43
C LEU A 18 -0.23 -1.03 15.68
N ALA A 19 -1.17 -1.67 16.40
CA ALA A 19 -2.42 -2.14 15.82
C ALA A 19 -3.27 -0.98 15.28
N LEU A 20 -3.44 0.08 16.08
CA LEU A 20 -4.23 1.23 15.69
C LEU A 20 -3.60 1.99 14.52
N SER A 21 -2.28 2.26 14.56
CA SER A 21 -1.61 2.93 13.46
C SER A 21 -1.71 2.16 12.15
N THR A 22 -1.53 0.84 12.17
CA THR A 22 -1.70 -0.01 10.99
C THR A 22 -3.13 0.05 10.43
N ALA A 23 -4.13 -0.05 11.29
CA ALA A 23 -5.52 -0.01 10.87
C ALA A 23 -5.89 1.34 10.25
N ILE A 24 -5.43 2.45 10.84
CA ILE A 24 -5.64 3.80 10.30
C ILE A 24 -4.96 3.93 8.93
N LEU A 25 -3.68 3.56 8.80
CA LEU A 25 -2.93 3.69 7.56
C LEU A 25 -3.55 2.87 6.42
N LEU A 26 -3.92 1.62 6.68
CA LEU A 26 -4.62 0.78 5.71
C LEU A 26 -5.98 1.38 5.30
N SER A 27 -6.73 1.93 6.26
CA SER A 27 -8.02 2.56 5.97
C SER A 27 -7.85 3.82 5.13
N CYS A 28 -6.87 4.67 5.43
CA CYS A 28 -6.56 5.85 4.63
C CYS A 28 -6.22 5.47 3.18
N GLY A 29 -5.31 4.51 2.97
CA GLY A 29 -4.99 4.02 1.63
C GLY A 29 -6.20 3.48 0.89
N ALA A 30 -7.05 2.70 1.57
CA ALA A 30 -8.27 2.14 0.99
C ALA A 30 -9.28 3.24 0.59
N PHE A 31 -9.50 4.25 1.42
CA PHE A 31 -10.41 5.36 1.09
C PHE A 31 -9.90 6.22 -0.06
N ILE A 32 -8.59 6.51 -0.10
CA ILE A 32 -7.98 7.21 -1.23
C ILE A 32 -8.15 6.41 -2.52
N SER A 33 -7.90 5.10 -2.49
CA SER A 33 -8.09 4.22 -3.65
C SER A 33 -9.54 4.18 -4.12
N LEU A 34 -10.51 4.05 -3.19
CA LEU A 34 -11.93 4.07 -3.54
C LEU A 34 -12.34 5.41 -4.17
N GLY A 35 -11.89 6.54 -3.61
CA GLY A 35 -12.14 7.85 -4.20
C GLY A 35 -11.52 7.99 -5.59
N ASN A 36 -10.34 7.38 -5.80
CA ASN A 36 -9.65 7.41 -7.08
C ASN A 36 -10.36 6.60 -8.18
N GLU A 37 -11.22 5.64 -7.83
CA GLU A 37 -12.05 4.91 -8.81
C GLU A 37 -13.01 5.82 -9.59
N LEU A 38 -13.35 7.00 -9.06
CA LEU A 38 -14.11 8.01 -9.81
C LEU A 38 -13.35 8.49 -11.04
N ASN A 39 -12.02 8.59 -10.97
CA ASN A 39 -11.19 8.93 -12.12
C ASN A 39 -11.17 7.79 -13.15
N SER A 40 -11.11 6.54 -12.70
CA SER A 40 -11.22 5.34 -13.54
C SER A 40 -12.57 5.30 -14.30
N TYR A 41 -13.67 5.58 -13.59
CA TYR A 41 -14.99 5.70 -14.19
C TYR A 41 -15.05 6.82 -15.25
N ALA A 42 -14.53 8.01 -14.93
CA ALA A 42 -14.48 9.12 -15.87
C ALA A 42 -13.64 8.78 -17.12
N LEU A 43 -12.53 8.09 -16.98
CA LEU A 43 -11.73 7.59 -18.10
C LEU A 43 -12.54 6.65 -18.99
N SER A 44 -13.26 5.71 -18.39
CA SER A 44 -14.13 4.79 -19.12
C SER A 44 -15.22 5.53 -19.90
N TYR A 45 -15.86 6.53 -19.29
CA TYR A 45 -16.86 7.36 -19.94
C TYR A 45 -16.28 8.12 -21.16
N TRP A 46 -15.19 8.84 -20.98
CA TRP A 46 -14.57 9.63 -22.04
C TRP A 46 -14.00 8.79 -23.18
N SER A 47 -13.51 7.56 -22.87
CA SER A 47 -12.98 6.65 -23.90
C SER A 47 -14.05 6.13 -24.88
N GLN A 48 -15.32 6.22 -24.53
CA GLN A 48 -16.45 5.81 -25.38
C GLN A 48 -16.98 6.95 -26.27
N GLN A 49 -16.48 8.19 -26.08
CA GLN A 49 -16.89 9.32 -26.90
C GLN A 49 -16.16 9.36 -28.25
N SER A 50 -16.80 9.98 -29.26
CA SER A 50 -16.16 10.20 -30.55
C SER A 50 -14.87 11.02 -30.38
N PHE A 51 -13.81 10.60 -31.04
CA PHE A 51 -12.49 11.26 -30.90
C PHE A 51 -12.55 12.74 -31.31
N SER A 52 -12.06 13.59 -30.42
CA SER A 52 -11.84 15.01 -30.65
C SER A 52 -10.67 15.49 -29.77
N PRO A 53 -10.02 16.63 -30.10
CA PRO A 53 -8.98 17.20 -29.24
C PRO A 53 -9.45 17.44 -27.80
N GLN A 54 -10.72 17.81 -27.62
CA GLN A 54 -11.32 18.00 -26.30
C GLN A 54 -11.42 16.68 -25.54
N VAL A 55 -11.89 15.60 -26.18
CA VAL A 55 -11.97 14.25 -25.58
C VAL A 55 -10.58 13.75 -25.20
N ALA A 56 -9.58 13.93 -26.07
CA ALA A 56 -8.20 13.56 -25.76
C ALA A 56 -7.66 14.32 -24.54
N GLY A 57 -7.97 15.63 -24.43
CA GLY A 57 -7.61 16.43 -23.26
C GLY A 57 -8.24 15.92 -21.96
N GLN A 58 -9.54 15.55 -21.98
CA GLN A 58 -10.22 14.98 -20.81
C GLN A 58 -9.63 13.62 -20.40
N ILE A 59 -9.36 12.75 -21.36
CA ILE A 59 -8.71 11.45 -21.08
C ILE A 59 -7.35 11.67 -20.43
N SER A 60 -6.51 12.56 -20.98
CA SER A 60 -5.20 12.87 -20.41
C SER A 60 -5.32 13.44 -18.98
N PHE A 61 -6.27 14.33 -18.73
CA PHE A 61 -6.51 14.90 -17.41
C PHE A 61 -6.88 13.81 -16.38
N TYR A 62 -7.90 12.99 -16.66
CA TYR A 62 -8.32 11.94 -15.72
C TYR A 62 -7.27 10.84 -15.54
N LEU A 63 -6.49 10.53 -16.58
CA LEU A 63 -5.38 9.58 -16.48
C LEU A 63 -4.30 10.08 -15.50
N ASN A 64 -3.97 11.37 -15.58
CA ASN A 64 -3.01 11.96 -14.65
C ASN A 64 -3.56 12.01 -13.22
N GLN A 65 -4.84 12.36 -13.04
CA GLN A 65 -5.51 12.31 -11.74
C GLN A 65 -5.52 10.89 -11.17
N TYR A 66 -5.82 9.89 -11.99
CA TYR A 66 -5.81 8.49 -11.57
C TYR A 66 -4.41 8.04 -11.10
N ARG A 67 -3.37 8.35 -11.89
CA ARG A 67 -1.98 8.05 -11.52
C ARG A 67 -1.60 8.72 -10.20
N PHE A 68 -1.88 10.01 -10.06
CA PHE A 68 -1.62 10.74 -8.82
C PHE A 68 -2.32 10.08 -7.61
N GLY A 69 -3.59 9.72 -7.75
CA GLY A 69 -4.35 9.03 -6.69
C GLY A 69 -3.77 7.67 -6.33
N VAL A 70 -3.29 6.89 -7.31
CA VAL A 70 -2.60 5.62 -7.05
C VAL A 70 -1.35 5.84 -6.19
N TYR A 71 -0.45 6.75 -6.58
CA TYR A 71 0.78 6.99 -5.83
C TYR A 71 0.51 7.62 -4.45
N LEU A 72 -0.53 8.45 -4.32
CA LEU A 72 -0.94 8.97 -3.02
C LEU A 72 -1.43 7.84 -2.09
N ALA A 73 -2.22 6.89 -2.60
CA ALA A 73 -2.63 5.72 -1.83
C ALA A 73 -1.44 4.83 -1.47
N THR A 74 -0.47 4.69 -2.38
CA THR A 74 0.73 3.87 -2.21
C THR A 74 1.62 4.38 -1.08
N VAL A 75 1.63 5.69 -0.76
CA VAL A 75 2.28 6.21 0.46
C VAL A 75 1.74 5.51 1.70
N PHE A 76 0.42 5.42 1.83
CA PHE A 76 -0.22 4.77 2.99
C PHE A 76 -0.02 3.25 2.97
N TRP A 77 0.03 2.64 1.78
CA TRP A 77 0.33 1.21 1.62
C TRP A 77 1.79 0.89 1.96
N GLY A 78 2.73 1.81 1.76
CA GLY A 78 4.08 1.67 2.27
C GLY A 78 4.13 1.83 3.79
N LEU A 79 3.51 2.89 4.32
CA LEU A 79 3.55 3.20 5.74
C LEU A 79 2.96 2.11 6.64
N TRP A 80 1.88 1.41 6.19
CA TRP A 80 1.26 0.36 7.01
C TRP A 80 2.15 -0.86 7.23
N LEU A 81 3.16 -1.10 6.39
CA LEU A 81 4.11 -2.20 6.53
C LEU A 81 5.10 -1.99 7.69
N ILE A 82 5.30 -0.73 8.10
CA ILE A 82 6.26 -0.39 9.16
C ILE A 82 5.85 -0.98 10.53
N PRO A 83 4.62 -0.77 11.04
CA PRO A 83 4.25 -1.30 12.35
C PRO A 83 4.35 -2.83 12.46
N PRO A 84 3.83 -3.66 11.52
CA PRO A 84 4.03 -5.10 11.59
C PRO A 84 5.51 -5.49 11.40
N GLY A 85 6.25 -4.76 10.56
CA GLY A 85 7.70 -4.94 10.41
C GLY A 85 8.42 -4.75 11.75
N VAL A 86 8.16 -3.66 12.45
CA VAL A 86 8.72 -3.37 13.78
C VAL A 86 8.34 -4.48 14.79
N ALA A 87 7.08 -4.88 14.82
CA ALA A 87 6.61 -5.95 15.72
C ALA A 87 7.36 -7.28 15.49
N LEU A 88 7.70 -7.59 14.23
CA LEU A 88 8.43 -8.80 13.87
C LEU A 88 9.94 -8.67 14.13
N ILE A 89 10.54 -7.50 13.92
CA ILE A 89 11.97 -7.24 14.19
C ILE A 89 12.30 -7.50 15.67
N LEU A 90 11.38 -7.21 16.56
CA LEU A 90 11.56 -7.43 18.01
C LEU A 90 11.56 -8.93 18.38
N LYS A 91 11.12 -9.81 17.48
CA LYS A 91 11.20 -11.27 17.64
C LYS A 91 12.59 -11.77 17.23
N ARG A 92 12.84 -13.08 17.49
CA ARG A 92 14.08 -13.75 17.08
C ARG A 92 13.83 -14.66 15.87
N GLY A 93 14.92 -15.06 15.21
CA GLY A 93 14.88 -16.03 14.11
C GLY A 93 14.21 -15.48 12.85
N LEU A 94 13.48 -16.34 12.14
CA LEU A 94 12.86 -16.03 10.85
C LEU A 94 11.93 -14.81 10.89
N ALA A 95 11.18 -14.63 11.98
CA ALA A 95 10.29 -13.48 12.15
C ALA A 95 11.03 -12.14 12.02
N ARG A 96 12.24 -12.05 12.60
CA ARG A 96 13.05 -10.84 12.51
C ARG A 96 13.47 -10.52 11.08
N ILE A 97 13.85 -11.55 10.31
CA ILE A 97 14.24 -11.39 8.90
C ILE A 97 13.05 -10.87 8.09
N ILE A 98 11.87 -11.45 8.29
CA ILE A 98 10.64 -11.01 7.62
C ILE A 98 10.28 -9.59 8.00
N GLY A 99 10.45 -9.21 9.27
CA GLY A 99 10.24 -7.84 9.72
C GLY A 99 11.16 -6.83 9.02
N LEU A 100 12.44 -7.17 8.82
CA LEU A 100 13.39 -6.34 8.07
C LEU A 100 12.99 -6.22 6.60
N LEU A 101 12.56 -7.32 5.97
CA LEU A 101 12.07 -7.31 4.59
C LEU A 101 10.81 -6.45 4.44
N LEU A 102 9.88 -6.46 5.42
CA LEU A 102 8.71 -5.59 5.41
C LEU A 102 9.08 -4.11 5.45
N VAL A 103 10.02 -3.73 6.33
CA VAL A 103 10.48 -2.34 6.40
C VAL A 103 11.17 -1.94 5.10
N LEU A 104 11.93 -2.85 4.48
CA LEU A 104 12.53 -2.60 3.17
C LEU A 104 11.47 -2.40 2.07
N SER A 105 10.40 -3.22 2.07
CA SER A 105 9.26 -3.02 1.16
C SER A 105 8.58 -1.67 1.39
N ALA A 106 8.37 -1.29 2.65
CA ALA A 106 7.83 0.03 2.99
C ALA A 106 8.64 1.17 2.38
N LEU A 107 9.97 1.12 2.51
CA LEU A 107 10.88 2.12 1.93
C LEU A 107 10.79 2.15 0.40
N GLY A 108 10.68 0.99 -0.27
CA GLY A 108 10.49 0.92 -1.72
C GLY A 108 9.23 1.66 -2.18
N TYR A 109 8.08 1.38 -1.55
CA TYR A 109 6.83 2.08 -1.84
C TYR A 109 6.91 3.59 -1.58
N LEU A 110 7.54 4.00 -0.48
CA LEU A 110 7.69 5.43 -0.15
C LEU A 110 8.59 6.15 -1.15
N ILE A 111 9.70 5.55 -1.55
CA ILE A 111 10.62 6.11 -2.53
C ILE A 111 9.90 6.31 -3.88
N ASP A 112 9.20 5.29 -4.39
CA ASP A 112 8.49 5.37 -5.66
C ASP A 112 7.37 6.41 -5.62
N SER A 113 6.57 6.40 -4.53
CA SER A 113 5.46 7.34 -4.37
C SER A 113 5.95 8.77 -4.28
N LEU A 114 6.97 9.05 -3.46
CA LEU A 114 7.50 10.39 -3.29
C LEU A 114 8.21 10.89 -4.55
N ALA A 115 8.93 10.00 -5.27
CA ALA A 115 9.56 10.36 -6.55
C ALA A 115 8.52 10.75 -7.59
N TYR A 116 7.42 10.00 -7.68
CA TYR A 116 6.33 10.32 -8.60
C TYR A 116 5.61 11.61 -8.20
N LEU A 117 5.18 11.74 -6.94
CA LEU A 117 4.42 12.89 -6.45
C LEU A 117 5.21 14.21 -6.51
N ALA A 118 6.54 14.15 -6.34
CA ALA A 118 7.39 15.33 -6.34
C ALA A 118 7.97 15.68 -7.72
N GLN A 119 8.23 14.69 -8.57
CA GLN A 119 9.01 14.88 -9.80
C GLN A 119 8.45 14.15 -11.03
N ASP A 120 7.30 13.50 -10.91
CA ASP A 120 6.68 12.65 -11.97
C ASP A 120 7.64 11.56 -12.49
N LYS A 121 8.49 11.02 -11.59
CA LYS A 121 9.48 9.99 -11.91
C LYS A 121 9.05 8.62 -11.44
N LEU A 122 9.11 7.64 -12.34
CA LEU A 122 8.89 6.23 -12.05
C LEU A 122 10.24 5.57 -11.75
N LEU A 123 10.48 5.15 -10.50
CA LEU A 123 11.74 4.50 -10.10
C LEU A 123 11.61 2.97 -10.02
N LEU A 124 10.40 2.45 -9.76
CA LEU A 124 10.09 1.00 -9.68
C LEU A 124 10.89 0.25 -8.61
N VAL A 125 11.25 0.92 -7.51
CA VAL A 125 11.99 0.32 -6.40
C VAL A 125 11.12 -0.71 -5.67
N ALA A 126 9.82 -0.46 -5.55
CA ALA A 126 8.85 -1.36 -4.93
C ALA A 126 8.82 -2.73 -5.63
N ASP A 127 9.00 -2.77 -6.96
CA ASP A 127 9.00 -4.01 -7.74
C ASP A 127 10.12 -4.98 -7.32
N TYR A 128 11.19 -4.47 -6.74
CA TYR A 128 12.31 -5.27 -6.22
C TYR A 128 12.17 -5.55 -4.72
N THR A 129 11.42 -4.74 -3.99
CA THR A 129 11.33 -4.83 -2.52
C THR A 129 10.06 -5.54 -2.03
N PHE A 130 9.08 -5.82 -2.89
CA PHE A 130 7.80 -6.46 -2.52
C PHE A 130 7.91 -7.84 -1.86
N LEU A 131 9.09 -8.47 -1.93
CA LEU A 131 9.37 -9.77 -1.32
C LEU A 131 9.07 -9.79 0.19
N GLY A 132 9.13 -8.65 0.87
CA GLY A 132 8.76 -8.53 2.28
C GLY A 132 7.28 -8.87 2.51
N GLU A 133 6.38 -8.39 1.67
CA GLU A 133 4.94 -8.66 1.77
C GLU A 133 4.63 -10.13 1.49
N VAL A 134 5.24 -10.70 0.44
CA VAL A 134 5.08 -12.12 0.11
C VAL A 134 5.55 -12.99 1.26
N SER A 135 6.76 -12.69 1.79
CA SER A 135 7.34 -13.41 2.92
C SER A 135 6.47 -13.30 4.18
N PHE A 136 5.91 -12.12 4.44
CA PHE A 136 5.00 -11.89 5.57
C PHE A 136 3.70 -12.66 5.41
N THR A 137 3.10 -12.65 4.22
CA THR A 137 1.89 -13.41 3.92
C THR A 137 2.10 -14.89 4.15
N LEU A 138 3.19 -15.46 3.63
CA LEU A 138 3.54 -16.86 3.85
C LEU A 138 3.79 -17.15 5.32
N TYR A 139 4.52 -16.29 6.03
CA TYR A 139 4.75 -16.43 7.46
C TYR A 139 3.44 -16.49 8.24
N MET A 140 2.49 -15.61 7.92
CA MET A 140 1.19 -15.59 8.60
C MET A 140 0.36 -16.86 8.34
N LEU A 141 0.43 -17.41 7.13
CA LEU A 141 -0.27 -18.65 6.78
C LEU A 141 0.29 -19.89 7.52
N PHE A 142 1.61 -19.94 7.71
CA PHE A 142 2.28 -21.09 8.30
C PHE A 142 2.62 -20.92 9.78
N GLN A 143 2.37 -19.75 10.37
CA GLN A 143 2.56 -19.55 11.79
C GLN A 143 1.59 -20.46 12.56
N LYS A 144 2.12 -21.49 13.24
CA LYS A 144 1.33 -22.29 14.16
C LYS A 144 0.73 -21.35 15.22
N LYS A 145 -0.60 -21.38 15.37
CA LYS A 145 -1.26 -20.70 16.50
C LYS A 145 -0.55 -21.15 17.78
N ALA A 146 0.13 -20.23 18.44
CA ALA A 146 0.57 -20.49 19.81
C ALA A 146 -0.72 -20.84 20.59
N ARG A 147 -0.81 -22.06 21.06
CA ARG A 147 -1.90 -22.45 21.95
C ARG A 147 -1.70 -21.65 23.24
N TYR A 148 -2.61 -20.72 23.47
CA TYR A 148 -2.75 -20.05 24.76
C TYR A 148 -3.27 -21.03 25.80
#